data_a5f0e7318da3107d488bb0fd7e1e3789
#
_entry.id   a5f0e7318da3107d488bb0fd7e1e3789
#
_cell.length_a   1.000
_cell.length_b   1.000
_cell.length_c   1.000
_cell.angle_alpha   90.00
_cell.angle_beta   90.00
_cell.angle_gamma   90.00
#
_symmetry.space_group_name_H-M   'P 1'
#
loop_
_entity.id
_entity.type
_entity.pdbx_description
1 polymer ?
#
loop_
_entity_poly.entity_id
_entity_poly.type
_entity_poly.pdbx_seq_one_letter_code
_entity_poly.pdbx_strand_id
1 'polypeptide(L)'
;MRRRSPGKTHLPRKILLAATVLIWLGAFQRVSGQSFFTLVPCRLEVICLLPPEFDTSNDLEHEFCDQLAERLASEQGPAWRVSVAPPSLEDRAILRAALRRDLNFDPPTSWRKLALRDKVAVVAVRRSGLGWHILARDWDVRVERLGPLVEKTVPTWSDVPEAAAESVRQALVPVARIRLVEQQAVRLDLQGSLLMAERPTLPGRLFLTLARYEDRDGNARAVVPLPWTILQSPEGPPAEDGSVSCQVISGLKNPLSARRRGRVQLLAWAVTPQVRPVTISLKNRQAPQNPLVGYEVLAQPGGEGSPQFLGRTDFAGQVEVPAEDPPGWKLLWVRHGRRVLAKVPLVDGSNEFTELALPDDDPRLLAEGYLMSVQDQLVDLVTLRSVLIARLRARIANGDWDQAIRLRDQLLQLKSREIFSSELTQQQQRLLCPDPVGQKQIDKMFEETRRLVNLYLNPREVEELVKEIAMKAPRRSDTP
;
A
#
# COMPACT_ATOMS: atom_id res chain seq x y z
N MET A 1 -5.27 -86.13 -18.80
CA MET A 1 -5.68 -84.82 -19.30
C MET A 1 -6.95 -84.37 -18.58
N ARG A 2 -6.83 -83.48 -17.60
CA ARG A 2 -7.98 -82.89 -16.89
C ARG A 2 -7.98 -81.41 -17.12
N ARG A 3 -9.02 -80.85 -17.83
CA ARG A 3 -9.27 -79.45 -18.04
C ARG A 3 -9.78 -78.82 -16.76
N ARG A 4 -9.12 -77.74 -16.25
CA ARG A 4 -9.63 -76.90 -15.18
C ARG A 4 -10.40 -75.74 -15.80
N SER A 5 -11.62 -75.52 -15.36
CA SER A 5 -12.49 -74.37 -15.68
C SER A 5 -12.10 -73.16 -14.85
N PRO A 6 -12.20 -71.92 -15.36
CA PRO A 6 -11.91 -70.70 -14.60
C PRO A 6 -13.07 -70.36 -13.66
N GLY A 7 -12.74 -70.13 -12.37
CA GLY A 7 -13.67 -69.72 -11.36
C GLY A 7 -14.15 -68.27 -11.55
N LYS A 8 -15.46 -68.04 -11.47
CA LYS A 8 -16.10 -66.74 -11.44
C LYS A 8 -15.92 -66.14 -10.04
N THR A 9 -15.12 -65.05 -9.95
CA THR A 9 -15.02 -64.25 -8.74
C THR A 9 -16.22 -63.31 -8.65
N HIS A 10 -17.13 -63.61 -7.72
CA HIS A 10 -18.21 -62.68 -7.36
C HIS A 10 -17.67 -61.60 -6.45
N LEU A 11 -17.56 -60.35 -6.97
CA LEU A 11 -17.35 -59.16 -6.13
C LEU A 11 -18.59 -58.91 -5.29
N PRO A 12 -18.45 -58.67 -3.99
CA PRO A 12 -19.61 -58.45 -3.11
C PRO A 12 -20.30 -57.12 -3.45
N ARG A 13 -21.63 -57.22 -3.71
CA ARG A 13 -22.54 -56.08 -4.02
C ARG A 13 -22.41 -54.86 -3.08
N LYS A 14 -21.85 -55.05 -1.89
CA LYS A 14 -21.62 -53.96 -0.89
C LYS A 14 -20.52 -52.98 -1.29
N ILE A 15 -19.56 -53.37 -2.13
CA ILE A 15 -18.47 -52.45 -2.60
C ILE A 15 -18.97 -51.54 -3.72
N LEU A 16 -19.92 -52.02 -4.54
CA LEU A 16 -20.48 -51.17 -5.63
C LEU A 16 -21.39 -50.05 -5.09
N LEU A 17 -22.11 -50.31 -3.97
CA LEU A 17 -22.94 -49.28 -3.33
C LEU A 17 -22.12 -48.21 -2.62
N ALA A 18 -20.97 -48.58 -2.02
CA ALA A 18 -20.07 -47.60 -1.39
C ALA A 18 -19.38 -46.70 -2.40
N ALA A 19 -19.01 -47.22 -3.58
CA ALA A 19 -18.40 -46.43 -4.65
C ALA A 19 -19.38 -45.43 -5.31
N THR A 20 -20.67 -45.82 -5.48
CA THR A 20 -21.70 -44.92 -6.00
C THR A 20 -22.06 -43.81 -5.03
N VAL A 21 -22.10 -44.07 -3.72
CA VAL A 21 -22.36 -43.05 -2.69
C VAL A 21 -21.17 -42.07 -2.57
N LEU A 22 -19.94 -42.53 -2.72
CA LEU A 22 -18.73 -41.68 -2.73
C LEU A 22 -18.67 -40.80 -4.00
N ILE A 23 -19.11 -41.29 -5.16
CA ILE A 23 -19.19 -40.48 -6.40
C ILE A 23 -20.30 -39.43 -6.30
N TRP A 24 -21.44 -39.75 -5.63
CA TRP A 24 -22.49 -38.77 -5.37
C TRP A 24 -22.09 -37.71 -4.34
N LEU A 25 -21.36 -38.06 -3.29
CA LEU A 25 -20.81 -37.10 -2.32
C LEU A 25 -19.71 -36.22 -2.94
N GLY A 26 -18.92 -36.74 -3.87
CA GLY A 26 -17.91 -35.97 -4.61
C GLY A 26 -18.50 -35.01 -5.66
N ALA A 27 -19.68 -35.33 -6.22
CA ALA A 27 -20.38 -34.45 -7.17
C ALA A 27 -21.10 -33.28 -6.48
N PHE A 28 -21.46 -33.42 -5.21
CA PHE A 28 -22.07 -32.33 -4.43
C PHE A 28 -21.07 -31.26 -3.95
N GLN A 29 -19.75 -31.47 -4.08
CA GLN A 29 -18.74 -30.48 -3.68
C GLN A 29 -18.40 -29.46 -4.78
N ARG A 30 -19.04 -29.48 -5.93
CA ARG A 30 -18.83 -28.49 -7.02
C ARG A 30 -20.05 -27.66 -7.38
N VAL A 31 -21.03 -27.56 -6.52
CA VAL A 31 -21.90 -26.40 -6.59
C VAL A 31 -21.10 -25.26 -5.99
N SER A 32 -20.47 -24.45 -6.82
CA SER A 32 -19.90 -23.15 -6.42
C SER A 32 -21.07 -22.35 -5.86
N GLY A 33 -21.28 -22.48 -4.54
CA GLY A 33 -22.39 -21.81 -3.86
C GLY A 33 -22.21 -20.31 -4.07
N GLN A 34 -23.16 -19.71 -4.75
CA GLN A 34 -23.31 -18.26 -4.77
C GLN A 34 -23.21 -17.82 -3.31
N SER A 35 -22.35 -16.84 -3.05
CA SER A 35 -22.16 -16.34 -1.69
C SER A 35 -23.51 -15.82 -1.20
N PHE A 36 -23.92 -16.19 0.02
CA PHE A 36 -25.14 -15.66 0.64
C PHE A 36 -25.18 -14.12 0.59
N PHE A 37 -24.02 -13.50 0.57
CA PHE A 37 -23.84 -12.05 0.43
C PHE A 37 -24.35 -11.50 -0.92
N THR A 38 -24.20 -12.24 -2.02
CA THR A 38 -24.66 -11.84 -3.35
C THR A 38 -26.15 -12.05 -3.55
N LEU A 39 -26.74 -12.96 -2.77
CA LEU A 39 -28.17 -13.32 -2.87
C LEU A 39 -29.09 -12.41 -2.03
N VAL A 40 -28.55 -11.75 -1.00
CA VAL A 40 -29.34 -10.85 -0.15
C VAL A 40 -29.49 -9.49 -0.86
N PRO A 41 -30.73 -9.01 -1.08
CA PRO A 41 -30.95 -7.70 -1.68
C PRO A 41 -30.29 -6.60 -0.87
N CYS A 42 -29.64 -5.65 -1.56
CA CYS A 42 -29.07 -4.46 -0.95
C CYS A 42 -30.20 -3.51 -0.50
N ARG A 43 -30.19 -3.11 0.77
CA ARG A 43 -31.21 -2.22 1.35
C ARG A 43 -30.69 -0.79 1.26
N LEU A 44 -31.30 -0.03 0.34
CA LEU A 44 -31.03 1.38 0.12
C LEU A 44 -32.14 2.24 0.73
N GLU A 45 -31.78 3.11 1.66
CA GLU A 45 -32.66 4.17 2.15
C GLU A 45 -32.23 5.48 1.49
N VAL A 46 -33.16 6.17 0.88
CA VAL A 46 -32.94 7.48 0.26
C VAL A 46 -33.65 8.54 1.10
N ILE A 47 -32.89 9.51 1.56
CA ILE A 47 -33.40 10.63 2.36
C ILE A 47 -33.45 11.87 1.48
N CYS A 48 -34.66 12.42 1.28
CA CYS A 48 -34.90 13.53 0.38
C CYS A 48 -35.01 14.84 1.16
N LEU A 49 -34.05 15.73 1.02
CA LEU A 49 -34.07 17.06 1.60
C LEU A 49 -34.50 18.09 0.55
N LEU A 50 -35.73 18.52 0.62
CA LEU A 50 -36.28 19.59 -0.24
C LEU A 50 -35.99 21.00 0.30
N PRO A 51 -36.10 22.03 -0.56
CA PRO A 51 -35.99 23.42 -0.13
C PRO A 51 -36.99 23.79 0.99
N PRO A 52 -36.67 24.77 1.86
CA PRO A 52 -37.53 25.12 3.01
C PRO A 52 -38.95 25.54 2.65
N GLU A 53 -39.15 26.04 1.44
CA GLU A 53 -40.49 26.39 0.94
C GLU A 53 -41.44 25.19 0.83
N PHE A 54 -40.92 23.99 0.75
CA PHE A 54 -41.68 22.72 0.70
C PHE A 54 -41.96 22.16 2.11
N ASP A 55 -41.29 22.64 3.17
CA ASP A 55 -41.47 22.14 4.55
C ASP A 55 -42.91 22.39 5.08
N THR A 56 -43.64 23.34 4.51
CA THR A 56 -45.00 23.66 4.89
C THR A 56 -46.07 22.80 4.19
N SER A 57 -45.66 22.00 3.19
CA SER A 57 -46.54 21.15 2.39
C SER A 57 -46.06 19.71 2.43
N ASN A 58 -46.45 18.95 3.44
CA ASN A 58 -46.14 17.52 3.56
C ASN A 58 -46.52 16.74 2.31
N ASP A 59 -47.60 17.13 1.61
CA ASP A 59 -48.07 16.39 0.43
C ASP A 59 -47.10 16.46 -0.72
N LEU A 60 -46.46 17.59 -0.99
CA LEU A 60 -45.48 17.75 -2.06
C LEU A 60 -44.15 17.00 -1.76
N GLU A 61 -43.76 16.99 -0.49
CA GLU A 61 -42.55 16.23 -0.07
C GLU A 61 -42.76 14.73 -0.21
N HIS A 62 -43.96 14.23 0.17
CA HIS A 62 -44.30 12.81 -0.02
C HIS A 62 -44.47 12.44 -1.49
N GLU A 63 -45.15 13.28 -2.28
CA GLU A 63 -45.31 13.06 -3.72
C GLU A 63 -43.96 12.96 -4.42
N PHE A 64 -43.01 13.84 -4.08
CA PHE A 64 -41.65 13.74 -4.62
C PHE A 64 -40.95 12.45 -4.21
N CYS A 65 -41.03 12.04 -2.93
CA CYS A 65 -40.48 10.80 -2.44
C CYS A 65 -41.08 9.58 -3.16
N ASP A 66 -42.39 9.55 -3.38
CA ASP A 66 -43.06 8.45 -4.08
C ASP A 66 -42.62 8.36 -5.57
N GLN A 67 -42.57 9.52 -6.26
CA GLN A 67 -42.05 9.55 -7.64
C GLN A 67 -40.59 9.08 -7.74
N LEU A 68 -39.74 9.48 -6.80
CA LEU A 68 -38.36 9.04 -6.76
C LEU A 68 -38.24 7.54 -6.43
N ALA A 69 -39.08 7.05 -5.50
CA ALA A 69 -39.10 5.62 -5.14
C ALA A 69 -39.50 4.74 -6.32
N GLU A 70 -40.55 5.13 -7.07
CA GLU A 70 -41.00 4.41 -8.27
C GLU A 70 -39.92 4.35 -9.32
N ARG A 71 -39.24 5.45 -9.63
CA ARG A 71 -38.13 5.50 -10.59
C ARG A 71 -36.96 4.62 -10.19
N LEU A 72 -36.51 4.75 -8.94
CA LEU A 72 -35.41 3.93 -8.43
C LEU A 72 -35.77 2.44 -8.42
N ALA A 73 -36.99 2.07 -8.03
CA ALA A 73 -37.44 0.67 -7.98
C ALA A 73 -37.53 0.05 -9.38
N SER A 74 -38.04 0.79 -10.36
CA SER A 74 -38.16 0.32 -11.73
C SER A 74 -36.81 0.03 -12.40
N GLU A 75 -35.81 0.81 -12.06
CA GLU A 75 -34.48 0.74 -12.66
C GLU A 75 -33.51 -0.22 -11.95
N GLN A 76 -33.70 -0.41 -10.64
CA GLN A 76 -32.73 -1.16 -9.83
C GLN A 76 -33.04 -2.67 -9.70
N GLY A 77 -34.25 -3.09 -10.05
CA GLY A 77 -34.65 -4.50 -10.08
C GLY A 77 -34.65 -5.19 -8.70
N PRO A 78 -34.83 -6.52 -8.67
CA PRO A 78 -35.07 -7.28 -7.43
C PRO A 78 -33.84 -7.43 -6.51
N ALA A 79 -32.66 -7.09 -6.99
CA ALA A 79 -31.44 -7.15 -6.17
C ALA A 79 -31.34 -6.00 -5.15
N TRP A 80 -32.28 -5.06 -5.19
CA TRP A 80 -32.32 -3.92 -4.27
C TRP A 80 -33.69 -3.80 -3.61
N ARG A 81 -33.68 -3.37 -2.36
CA ARG A 81 -34.85 -2.90 -1.62
C ARG A 81 -34.67 -1.41 -1.36
N VAL A 82 -35.39 -0.60 -2.12
CA VAL A 82 -35.31 0.85 -2.02
C VAL A 82 -36.45 1.35 -1.14
N SER A 83 -36.14 2.23 -0.21
CA SER A 83 -37.11 3.02 0.54
C SER A 83 -36.72 4.49 0.41
N VAL A 84 -37.69 5.35 0.14
CA VAL A 84 -37.46 6.79 0.00
C VAL A 84 -38.35 7.48 1.02
N ALA A 85 -37.79 8.41 1.78
CA ALA A 85 -38.52 9.12 2.82
C ALA A 85 -37.95 10.55 3.00
N PRO A 86 -38.77 11.46 3.49
CA PRO A 86 -38.29 12.76 3.98
C PRO A 86 -37.41 12.55 5.22
N PRO A 87 -36.48 13.49 5.53
CA PRO A 87 -35.62 13.37 6.68
C PRO A 87 -36.43 13.53 7.98
N SER A 88 -36.03 12.77 9.01
CA SER A 88 -36.51 13.05 10.38
C SER A 88 -36.11 14.47 10.80
N LEU A 89 -36.72 14.99 11.89
CA LEU A 89 -36.37 16.32 12.41
C LEU A 89 -34.86 16.44 12.74
N GLU A 90 -34.27 15.38 13.32
CA GLU A 90 -32.84 15.30 13.63
C GLU A 90 -32.00 15.30 12.37
N ASP A 91 -32.33 14.41 11.41
CA ASP A 91 -31.62 14.30 10.16
C ASP A 91 -31.71 15.59 9.34
N ARG A 92 -32.88 16.25 9.33
CA ARG A 92 -33.11 17.52 8.61
C ARG A 92 -32.17 18.62 9.10
N ALA A 93 -31.97 18.74 10.40
CA ALA A 93 -31.03 19.70 10.96
C ALA A 93 -29.58 19.44 10.57
N ILE A 94 -29.15 18.18 10.65
CA ILE A 94 -27.79 17.72 10.25
C ILE A 94 -27.56 17.98 8.75
N LEU A 95 -28.50 17.56 7.91
CA LEU A 95 -28.37 17.66 6.46
C LEU A 95 -28.40 19.11 5.96
N ARG A 96 -29.22 19.98 6.57
CA ARG A 96 -29.22 21.42 6.26
C ARG A 96 -27.90 22.10 6.61
N ALA A 97 -27.29 21.72 7.72
CA ALA A 97 -25.94 22.17 8.07
C ALA A 97 -24.87 21.64 7.07
N ALA A 98 -25.04 20.41 6.63
CA ALA A 98 -24.14 19.75 5.68
C ALA A 98 -24.23 20.34 4.25
N LEU A 99 -25.36 20.87 3.83
CA LEU A 99 -25.54 21.56 2.54
C LEU A 99 -24.52 22.70 2.31
N ARG A 100 -24.07 23.33 3.38
CA ARG A 100 -23.01 24.37 3.31
C ARG A 100 -21.61 23.83 3.15
N ARG A 101 -21.47 22.52 3.23
CA ARG A 101 -20.19 21.77 3.19
C ARG A 101 -20.25 20.64 2.15
N ASP A 102 -20.93 20.85 1.04
CA ASP A 102 -21.07 19.88 -0.06
C ASP A 102 -21.53 18.50 0.44
N LEU A 103 -22.59 18.48 1.24
CA LEU A 103 -23.13 17.29 1.90
C LEU A 103 -22.06 16.46 2.65
N ASN A 104 -21.08 17.11 3.22
CA ASN A 104 -20.14 16.46 4.13
C ASN A 104 -20.70 16.51 5.56
N PHE A 105 -21.07 15.33 6.09
CA PHE A 105 -21.72 15.19 7.39
C PHE A 105 -21.21 13.94 8.13
N ASP A 106 -21.30 14.00 9.45
CA ASP A 106 -21.15 12.82 10.29
C ASP A 106 -22.52 12.16 10.44
N PRO A 107 -22.70 10.92 9.97
CA PRO A 107 -23.99 10.27 10.02
C PRO A 107 -24.42 10.02 11.45
N PRO A 108 -25.70 10.20 11.78
CA PRO A 108 -26.23 9.94 13.09
C PRO A 108 -26.11 8.47 13.47
N THR A 109 -26.07 8.18 14.76
CA THR A 109 -25.91 6.80 15.27
C THR A 109 -27.03 5.87 14.79
N SER A 110 -28.23 6.41 14.55
CA SER A 110 -29.37 5.68 14.00
C SER A 110 -29.09 5.09 12.61
N TRP A 111 -28.23 5.71 11.79
CA TRP A 111 -27.90 5.22 10.46
C TRP A 111 -26.89 4.05 10.47
N ARG A 112 -26.15 3.86 11.55
CA ARG A 112 -25.11 2.84 11.67
C ARG A 112 -25.63 1.42 11.90
N LYS A 113 -26.96 1.23 11.99
CA LYS A 113 -27.59 -0.08 12.23
C LYS A 113 -27.68 -0.89 10.94
N LEU A 114 -26.70 -1.72 10.66
CA LEU A 114 -26.64 -2.60 9.49
C LEU A 114 -27.85 -3.56 9.40
N ALA A 115 -28.50 -3.88 10.49
CA ALA A 115 -29.70 -4.70 10.50
C ALA A 115 -30.86 -4.10 9.70
N LEU A 116 -30.90 -2.78 9.57
CA LEU A 116 -31.99 -2.04 8.91
C LEU A 116 -31.65 -1.67 7.47
N ARG A 117 -30.42 -1.26 7.19
CA ARG A 117 -30.00 -0.70 5.91
C ARG A 117 -28.53 -1.04 5.59
N ASP A 118 -28.22 -1.17 4.32
CA ASP A 118 -26.84 -1.35 3.85
C ASP A 118 -26.24 -0.01 3.39
N LYS A 119 -27.09 0.86 2.81
CA LYS A 119 -26.72 2.19 2.30
C LYS A 119 -27.77 3.23 2.62
N VAL A 120 -27.32 4.45 2.82
CA VAL A 120 -28.16 5.65 2.95
C VAL A 120 -27.72 6.64 1.89
N ALA A 121 -28.57 6.94 0.92
CA ALA A 121 -28.31 8.02 -0.04
C ALA A 121 -29.06 9.29 0.40
N VAL A 122 -28.37 10.41 0.42
CA VAL A 122 -28.96 11.71 0.67
C VAL A 122 -29.12 12.43 -0.66
N VAL A 123 -30.33 12.89 -0.94
CA VAL A 123 -30.63 13.76 -2.07
C VAL A 123 -31.09 15.10 -1.53
N ALA A 124 -30.38 16.14 -1.87
CA ALA A 124 -30.74 17.49 -1.51
C ALA A 124 -31.06 18.32 -2.76
N VAL A 125 -32.21 18.98 -2.77
CA VAL A 125 -32.63 19.87 -3.85
C VAL A 125 -32.62 21.31 -3.34
N ARG A 126 -32.04 22.21 -4.10
CA ARG A 126 -32.06 23.65 -3.79
C ARG A 126 -32.35 24.44 -5.06
N ARG A 127 -32.98 25.59 -4.86
CA ARG A 127 -33.23 26.53 -5.96
C ARG A 127 -31.92 27.21 -6.36
N SER A 128 -31.66 27.29 -7.62
CA SER A 128 -30.55 28.04 -8.23
C SER A 128 -31.13 29.08 -9.18
N GLY A 129 -30.47 30.20 -9.38
CA GLY A 129 -30.98 31.27 -10.26
C GLY A 129 -31.38 30.82 -11.66
N LEU A 130 -30.83 29.70 -12.16
CA LEU A 130 -31.09 29.11 -13.48
C LEU A 130 -31.94 27.85 -13.43
N GLY A 131 -32.54 27.48 -12.30
CA GLY A 131 -33.34 26.25 -12.15
C GLY A 131 -33.15 25.58 -10.80
N TRP A 132 -33.07 24.26 -10.81
CA TRP A 132 -32.92 23.40 -9.63
C TRP A 132 -31.59 22.71 -9.59
N HIS A 133 -30.90 22.83 -8.46
CA HIS A 133 -29.62 22.19 -8.22
C HIS A 133 -29.83 20.99 -7.30
N ILE A 134 -29.41 19.83 -7.76
CA ILE A 134 -29.56 18.54 -7.10
C ILE A 134 -28.18 18.10 -6.65
N LEU A 135 -28.05 17.73 -5.37
CA LEU A 135 -26.86 17.14 -4.78
C LEU A 135 -27.22 15.76 -4.27
N ALA A 136 -26.41 14.75 -4.61
CA ALA A 136 -26.59 13.41 -4.09
C ALA A 136 -25.27 12.86 -3.52
N ARG A 137 -25.37 12.15 -2.39
CA ARG A 137 -24.24 11.51 -1.76
C ARG A 137 -24.65 10.24 -1.04
N ASP A 138 -23.81 9.19 -1.18
CA ASP A 138 -24.01 7.89 -0.54
C ASP A 138 -23.24 7.80 0.79
N TRP A 139 -23.86 7.21 1.79
CA TRP A 139 -23.23 6.72 3.01
C TRP A 139 -23.37 5.20 3.06
N ASP A 140 -22.27 4.49 3.03
CA ASP A 140 -22.29 3.05 3.17
C ASP A 140 -22.09 2.62 4.62
N VAL A 141 -23.07 1.90 5.15
CA VAL A 141 -23.13 1.50 6.59
C VAL A 141 -22.08 0.42 6.90
N ARG A 142 -21.66 -0.39 5.91
CA ARG A 142 -20.68 -1.45 6.14
C ARG A 142 -19.27 -0.94 6.30
N VAL A 143 -18.92 0.04 5.47
CA VAL A 143 -17.57 0.62 5.45
C VAL A 143 -17.51 1.94 6.22
N GLU A 144 -18.64 2.45 6.69
CA GLU A 144 -18.76 3.72 7.42
C GLU A 144 -18.11 4.89 6.68
N ARG A 145 -18.43 5.02 5.37
CA ARG A 145 -17.81 6.02 4.48
C ARG A 145 -18.83 6.74 3.63
N LEU A 146 -18.56 8.01 3.40
CA LEU A 146 -19.27 8.82 2.42
C LEU A 146 -18.70 8.56 1.02
N GLY A 147 -19.60 8.35 0.05
CA GLY A 147 -19.27 8.29 -1.36
C GLY A 147 -18.95 9.66 -1.97
N PRO A 148 -18.72 9.74 -3.28
CA PRO A 148 -18.52 11.00 -3.98
C PRO A 148 -19.77 11.84 -3.97
N LEU A 149 -19.59 13.17 -3.98
CA LEU A 149 -20.67 14.10 -4.23
C LEU A 149 -20.99 14.09 -5.73
N VAL A 150 -22.27 13.96 -6.04
CA VAL A 150 -22.80 14.12 -7.40
C VAL A 150 -23.65 15.36 -7.46
N GLU A 151 -23.41 16.23 -8.42
CA GLU A 151 -24.12 17.48 -8.61
C GLU A 151 -24.76 17.51 -9.99
N LYS A 152 -26.01 17.95 -10.08
CA LYS A 152 -26.73 18.13 -11.33
C LYS A 152 -27.62 19.35 -11.26
N THR A 153 -27.75 20.07 -12.36
CA THR A 153 -28.66 21.22 -12.48
C THR A 153 -29.65 20.96 -13.60
N VAL A 154 -30.94 21.19 -13.31
CA VAL A 154 -32.03 21.07 -14.28
C VAL A 154 -32.89 22.34 -14.29
N PRO A 155 -33.44 22.70 -15.45
CA PRO A 155 -34.17 23.97 -15.59
C PRO A 155 -35.56 23.96 -14.93
N THR A 156 -36.25 22.81 -14.96
CA THR A 156 -37.65 22.73 -14.52
C THR A 156 -37.83 21.77 -13.36
N TRP A 157 -38.85 21.97 -12.55
CA TRP A 157 -39.20 21.08 -11.44
C TRP A 157 -39.61 19.68 -11.91
N SER A 158 -40.26 19.57 -13.07
CA SER A 158 -40.63 18.29 -13.64
C SER A 158 -39.46 17.36 -13.92
N ASP A 159 -38.26 17.90 -14.15
CA ASP A 159 -37.04 17.14 -14.44
C ASP A 159 -36.31 16.69 -13.15
N VAL A 160 -36.68 17.29 -11.98
CA VAL A 160 -35.97 17.04 -10.71
C VAL A 160 -36.05 15.58 -10.28
N PRO A 161 -37.20 14.87 -10.32
CA PRO A 161 -37.25 13.46 -9.90
C PRO A 161 -36.37 12.53 -10.72
N GLU A 162 -36.30 12.74 -12.03
CA GLU A 162 -35.43 11.97 -12.94
C GLU A 162 -33.97 12.24 -12.66
N ALA A 163 -33.60 13.51 -12.59
CA ALA A 163 -32.23 13.91 -12.31
C ALA A 163 -31.76 13.50 -10.90
N ALA A 164 -32.69 13.46 -9.92
CA ALA A 164 -32.41 12.97 -8.57
C ALA A 164 -32.15 11.46 -8.58
N ALA A 165 -32.97 10.66 -9.31
CA ALA A 165 -32.76 9.22 -9.44
C ALA A 165 -31.41 8.90 -10.10
N GLU A 166 -31.07 9.61 -11.16
CA GLU A 166 -29.77 9.46 -11.82
C GLU A 166 -28.60 9.87 -10.90
N SER A 167 -28.75 10.97 -10.16
CA SER A 167 -27.71 11.42 -9.21
C SER A 167 -27.51 10.43 -8.07
N VAL A 168 -28.56 9.82 -7.53
CA VAL A 168 -28.45 8.72 -6.54
C VAL A 168 -27.67 7.56 -7.14
N ARG A 169 -28.01 7.11 -8.34
CA ARG A 169 -27.31 5.99 -9.00
C ARG A 169 -25.83 6.26 -9.21
N GLN A 170 -25.48 7.48 -9.58
CA GLN A 170 -24.09 7.88 -9.78
C GLN A 170 -23.33 8.01 -8.45
N ALA A 171 -24.00 8.41 -7.38
CA ALA A 171 -23.42 8.56 -6.05
C ALA A 171 -23.15 7.20 -5.37
N LEU A 172 -23.91 6.13 -5.70
CA LEU A 172 -23.74 4.82 -5.08
C LEU A 172 -22.39 4.20 -5.40
N VAL A 173 -21.59 3.96 -4.37
CA VAL A 173 -20.28 3.33 -4.48
C VAL A 173 -20.38 1.81 -4.26
N PRO A 174 -19.90 0.98 -5.17
CA PRO A 174 -19.87 -0.46 -4.98
C PRO A 174 -19.02 -0.88 -3.79
N VAL A 175 -19.58 -1.78 -2.97
CA VAL A 175 -18.88 -2.44 -1.88
C VAL A 175 -18.91 -3.94 -2.13
N ALA A 176 -17.77 -4.59 -1.98
CA ALA A 176 -17.66 -6.03 -2.15
C ALA A 176 -17.05 -6.68 -0.91
N ARG A 177 -17.40 -7.94 -0.68
CA ARG A 177 -16.70 -8.81 0.26
C ARG A 177 -15.52 -9.47 -0.42
N ILE A 178 -14.35 -9.42 0.21
CA ILE A 178 -13.14 -10.05 -0.30
C ILE A 178 -13.11 -11.52 0.15
N ARG A 179 -13.07 -12.46 -0.81
CA ARG A 179 -12.70 -13.85 -0.59
C ARG A 179 -11.26 -14.07 -1.04
N LEU A 180 -10.41 -14.53 -0.14
CA LEU A 180 -9.04 -14.86 -0.48
C LEU A 180 -9.03 -16.15 -1.32
N VAL A 181 -8.42 -16.09 -2.51
CA VAL A 181 -8.33 -17.24 -3.41
C VAL A 181 -6.87 -17.70 -3.57
N GLU A 182 -5.94 -16.77 -3.78
CA GLU A 182 -4.52 -17.05 -4.00
C GLU A 182 -3.64 -15.92 -3.48
N GLN A 183 -2.30 -16.10 -3.54
CA GLN A 183 -1.36 -15.14 -2.94
C GLN A 183 -1.42 -13.73 -3.55
N GLN A 184 -1.79 -13.58 -4.83
CA GLN A 184 -1.82 -12.29 -5.54
C GLN A 184 -3.17 -11.96 -6.18
N ALA A 185 -4.15 -12.85 -6.10
CA ALA A 185 -5.48 -12.63 -6.63
C ALA A 185 -6.54 -12.86 -5.56
N VAL A 186 -7.57 -12.04 -5.59
CA VAL A 186 -8.73 -12.15 -4.72
C VAL A 186 -10.00 -12.15 -5.55
N ARG A 187 -11.04 -12.80 -5.02
CA ARG A 187 -12.37 -12.76 -5.59
C ARG A 187 -13.23 -11.82 -4.77
N LEU A 188 -13.94 -10.94 -5.45
CA LEU A 188 -14.87 -9.97 -4.87
C LEU A 188 -16.30 -10.45 -5.08
N ASP A 189 -17.07 -10.55 -3.99
CA ASP A 189 -18.52 -10.76 -4.02
C ASP A 189 -19.19 -9.39 -3.87
N LEU A 190 -19.82 -8.90 -4.93
CA LEU A 190 -20.55 -7.63 -4.94
C LEU A 190 -21.96 -7.83 -4.42
N GLN A 191 -22.41 -6.99 -3.50
CA GLN A 191 -23.81 -6.96 -3.09
C GLN A 191 -24.63 -6.21 -4.13
N GLY A 192 -25.81 -6.72 -4.49
CA GLY A 192 -26.63 -6.13 -5.54
C GLY A 192 -26.02 -6.26 -6.94
N SER A 193 -25.14 -7.23 -7.16
CA SER A 193 -24.35 -7.41 -8.39
C SER A 193 -25.18 -7.57 -9.67
N LEU A 194 -26.43 -8.01 -9.58
CA LEU A 194 -27.33 -8.13 -10.74
C LEU A 194 -27.58 -6.80 -11.46
N LEU A 195 -27.41 -5.67 -10.78
CA LEU A 195 -27.53 -4.34 -11.39
C LEU A 195 -26.25 -3.87 -12.10
N MET A 196 -25.14 -4.51 -11.81
CA MET A 196 -23.87 -4.23 -12.48
C MET A 196 -23.81 -4.87 -13.88
N ALA A 197 -24.73 -5.78 -14.22
CA ALA A 197 -24.80 -6.41 -15.54
C ALA A 197 -25.16 -5.42 -16.66
N GLU A 198 -25.91 -4.36 -16.34
CA GLU A 198 -26.26 -3.31 -17.32
C GLU A 198 -25.25 -2.15 -17.35
N ARG A 199 -24.43 -1.98 -16.29
CA ARG A 199 -23.29 -1.09 -16.38
C ARG A 199 -22.16 -1.89 -17.00
N PRO A 200 -21.62 -1.45 -18.14
CA PRO A 200 -20.51 -2.15 -18.76
C PRO A 200 -19.46 -2.36 -17.67
N THR A 201 -19.24 -3.62 -17.40
CA THR A 201 -18.19 -4.21 -16.59
C THR A 201 -17.22 -3.19 -16.03
N LEU A 202 -16.86 -3.31 -14.79
CA LEU A 202 -15.93 -2.46 -14.08
C LEU A 202 -14.48 -2.56 -14.62
N PRO A 203 -14.21 -2.37 -15.93
CA PRO A 203 -12.89 -2.58 -16.48
C PRO A 203 -11.93 -1.59 -15.86
N GLY A 204 -10.87 -2.11 -15.27
CA GLY A 204 -9.86 -1.27 -14.64
C GLY A 204 -10.28 -0.59 -13.33
N ARG A 205 -11.43 -0.96 -12.73
CA ARG A 205 -11.88 -0.32 -11.50
C ARG A 205 -10.96 -0.66 -10.33
N LEU A 206 -10.66 0.38 -9.55
CA LEU A 206 -9.82 0.29 -8.38
C LEU A 206 -10.68 0.16 -7.12
N PHE A 207 -10.17 -0.60 -6.15
CA PHE A 207 -10.82 -0.74 -4.85
C PHE A 207 -9.81 -0.53 -3.73
N LEU A 208 -10.19 0.24 -2.74
CA LEU A 208 -9.50 0.31 -1.45
C LEU A 208 -9.89 -0.89 -0.61
N THR A 209 -8.96 -1.41 0.15
CA THR A 209 -9.18 -2.56 1.01
C THR A 209 -9.39 -2.14 2.46
N LEU A 210 -10.38 -2.72 3.11
CA LEU A 210 -10.82 -2.38 4.46
C LEU A 210 -10.97 -3.65 5.30
N ALA A 211 -10.69 -3.55 6.59
CA ALA A 211 -10.99 -4.57 7.57
C ALA A 211 -12.08 -4.04 8.52
N ARG A 212 -13.25 -4.67 8.49
CA ARG A 212 -14.36 -4.40 9.41
C ARG A 212 -14.29 -5.39 10.56
N TYR A 213 -14.11 -4.88 11.75
CA TYR A 213 -14.15 -5.66 13.00
C TYR A 213 -15.56 -5.60 13.56
N GLU A 214 -16.14 -6.75 13.88
CA GLU A 214 -17.51 -6.88 14.33
C GLU A 214 -17.58 -7.38 15.79
N ASP A 215 -18.64 -6.92 16.49
CA ASP A 215 -19.04 -7.47 17.78
C ASP A 215 -19.80 -8.80 17.60
N ARG A 216 -20.38 -9.32 18.70
CA ARG A 216 -21.14 -10.57 18.68
C ARG A 216 -22.46 -10.43 17.91
N ASP A 217 -23.00 -9.24 17.84
CA ASP A 217 -24.28 -8.90 17.21
C ASP A 217 -24.10 -8.49 15.73
N GLY A 218 -22.86 -8.44 15.23
CA GLY A 218 -22.54 -8.09 13.85
C GLY A 218 -22.44 -6.57 13.59
N ASN A 219 -22.49 -5.74 14.66
CA ASN A 219 -22.25 -4.31 14.51
C ASN A 219 -20.77 -4.01 14.35
N ALA A 220 -20.43 -2.96 13.61
CA ALA A 220 -19.06 -2.53 13.47
C ALA A 220 -18.53 -1.96 14.79
N ARG A 221 -17.42 -2.52 15.25
CA ARG A 221 -16.59 -1.94 16.33
C ARG A 221 -15.59 -0.98 15.78
N ALA A 222 -15.02 -1.29 14.60
CA ALA A 222 -14.11 -0.44 13.87
C ALA A 222 -14.05 -0.88 12.41
N VAL A 223 -13.89 0.09 11.52
CA VAL A 223 -13.56 -0.12 10.11
C VAL A 223 -12.21 0.54 9.85
N VAL A 224 -11.21 -0.27 9.51
CA VAL A 224 -9.82 0.18 9.37
C VAL A 224 -9.35 -0.07 7.94
N PRO A 225 -8.86 0.94 7.23
CA PRO A 225 -8.24 0.73 5.93
C PRO A 225 -7.00 -0.14 6.07
N LEU A 226 -6.79 -1.02 5.09
CA LEU A 226 -5.54 -1.78 4.98
C LEU A 226 -4.55 -0.91 4.22
N PRO A 227 -3.53 -0.38 4.88
CA PRO A 227 -2.67 0.64 4.30
C PRO A 227 -1.92 0.11 3.07
N TRP A 228 -1.76 0.97 2.10
CA TRP A 228 -0.93 0.73 0.91
C TRP A 228 -1.27 -0.56 0.17
N THR A 229 -2.58 -0.86 0.09
CA THR A 229 -3.09 -2.04 -0.59
C THR A 229 -4.36 -1.68 -1.35
N ILE A 230 -4.32 -1.85 -2.65
CA ILE A 230 -5.44 -1.66 -3.56
C ILE A 230 -5.71 -2.94 -4.33
N LEU A 231 -6.93 -3.06 -4.84
CA LEU A 231 -7.30 -4.12 -5.77
C LEU A 231 -7.63 -3.49 -7.11
N GLN A 232 -7.20 -4.14 -8.18
CA GLN A 232 -7.53 -3.74 -9.54
C GLN A 232 -8.31 -4.87 -10.22
N SER A 233 -9.50 -4.56 -10.73
CA SER A 233 -10.24 -5.51 -11.55
C SER A 233 -9.63 -5.58 -12.95
N PRO A 234 -9.59 -6.77 -13.58
CA PRO A 234 -9.22 -6.88 -14.98
C PRO A 234 -10.32 -6.23 -15.85
N GLU A 235 -9.97 -5.95 -17.07
CA GLU A 235 -10.94 -5.63 -18.11
C GLU A 235 -11.72 -6.91 -18.48
N GLY A 236 -13.05 -6.84 -18.50
CA GLY A 236 -13.87 -7.95 -18.88
C GLY A 236 -15.12 -8.13 -18.01
N PRO A 237 -16.03 -9.02 -18.40
CA PRO A 237 -17.25 -9.29 -17.66
C PRO A 237 -16.94 -10.01 -16.33
N PRO A 238 -17.81 -9.87 -15.31
CA PRO A 238 -17.76 -10.71 -14.11
C PRO A 238 -17.81 -12.19 -14.48
N ALA A 239 -17.35 -13.05 -13.56
CA ALA A 239 -17.52 -14.48 -13.71
C ALA A 239 -19.02 -14.86 -13.72
N GLU A 240 -19.34 -16.07 -14.19
CA GLU A 240 -20.74 -16.56 -14.27
C GLU A 240 -21.47 -16.54 -12.90
N ASP A 241 -20.73 -16.63 -11.80
CA ASP A 241 -21.27 -16.52 -10.44
C ASP A 241 -21.42 -15.06 -9.95
N GLY A 242 -21.22 -14.06 -10.81
CA GLY A 242 -21.30 -12.64 -10.50
C GLY A 242 -20.11 -12.12 -9.68
N SER A 243 -19.09 -12.93 -9.41
CA SER A 243 -17.90 -12.50 -8.71
C SER A 243 -16.89 -11.83 -9.66
N VAL A 244 -16.10 -10.91 -9.13
CA VAL A 244 -15.03 -10.23 -9.86
C VAL A 244 -13.68 -10.68 -9.33
N SER A 245 -12.83 -11.23 -10.20
CA SER A 245 -11.44 -11.54 -9.84
C SER A 245 -10.60 -10.29 -9.91
N CYS A 246 -9.85 -9.97 -8.86
CA CYS A 246 -9.01 -8.77 -8.80
C CYS A 246 -7.56 -9.12 -8.47
N GLN A 247 -6.64 -8.37 -9.05
CA GLN A 247 -5.24 -8.39 -8.69
C GLN A 247 -5.02 -7.59 -7.42
N VAL A 248 -4.20 -8.12 -6.51
CA VAL A 248 -3.76 -7.41 -5.29
C VAL A 248 -2.48 -6.65 -5.58
N ILE A 249 -2.52 -5.35 -5.42
CA ILE A 249 -1.36 -4.47 -5.52
C ILE A 249 -1.07 -3.94 -4.12
N SER A 250 0.06 -4.35 -3.55
CA SER A 250 0.41 -3.99 -2.18
C SER A 250 1.90 -3.69 -2.05
N GLY A 251 2.22 -2.66 -1.29
CA GLY A 251 3.59 -2.31 -0.89
C GLY A 251 4.13 -3.15 0.26
N LEU A 252 3.29 -3.96 0.89
CA LEU A 252 3.60 -4.82 2.01
C LEU A 252 3.43 -6.29 1.62
N LYS A 253 3.98 -7.21 2.44
CA LYS A 253 3.58 -8.62 2.34
C LYS A 253 2.06 -8.68 2.45
N ASN A 254 1.41 -9.27 1.44
CA ASN A 254 -0.04 -9.27 1.26
C ASN A 254 -0.81 -9.19 2.61
N PRO A 255 -1.34 -8.02 3.00
CA PRO A 255 -1.97 -7.84 4.31
C PRO A 255 -3.33 -8.55 4.39
N LEU A 256 -3.89 -8.97 3.24
CA LEU A 256 -5.15 -9.71 3.19
C LEU A 256 -5.01 -11.12 3.75
N SER A 257 -3.84 -11.74 3.64
CA SER A 257 -3.54 -13.07 4.18
C SER A 257 -3.22 -13.07 5.68
N ALA A 258 -3.06 -11.89 6.30
CA ALA A 258 -2.72 -11.79 7.71
C ALA A 258 -3.84 -12.34 8.60
N ARG A 259 -3.49 -13.26 9.53
CA ARG A 259 -4.43 -13.83 10.48
C ARG A 259 -4.90 -12.75 11.46
N ARG A 260 -6.19 -12.48 11.49
CA ARG A 260 -6.83 -11.50 12.38
C ARG A 260 -7.57 -12.21 13.51
N ARG A 261 -7.57 -11.58 14.69
CA ARG A 261 -8.32 -12.08 15.84
C ARG A 261 -9.75 -11.53 15.83
N GLY A 262 -10.74 -12.35 16.21
CA GLY A 262 -12.15 -11.96 16.29
C GLY A 262 -12.92 -12.15 14.97
N ARG A 263 -14.12 -11.58 14.91
CA ARG A 263 -14.93 -11.54 13.68
C ARG A 263 -14.48 -10.39 12.82
N VAL A 264 -13.84 -10.70 11.70
CA VAL A 264 -13.33 -9.70 10.78
C VAL A 264 -13.81 -10.01 9.38
N GLN A 265 -14.46 -9.02 8.76
CA GLN A 265 -14.80 -9.05 7.34
C GLN A 265 -13.78 -8.21 6.56
N LEU A 266 -13.26 -8.77 5.47
CA LEU A 266 -12.46 -8.00 4.51
C LEU A 266 -13.39 -7.46 3.44
N LEU A 267 -13.35 -6.16 3.24
CA LEU A 267 -14.21 -5.43 2.33
C LEU A 267 -13.36 -4.67 1.29
N ALA A 268 -13.93 -4.49 0.12
CA ALA A 268 -13.39 -3.67 -0.96
C ALA A 268 -14.38 -2.54 -1.25
N TRP A 269 -13.88 -1.30 -1.24
CA TRP A 269 -14.61 -0.08 -1.53
C TRP A 269 -14.15 0.46 -2.87
N ALA A 270 -15.03 0.58 -3.85
CA ALA A 270 -14.67 1.11 -5.15
C ALA A 270 -14.23 2.58 -5.03
N VAL A 271 -13.16 2.93 -5.71
CA VAL A 271 -12.64 4.30 -5.74
C VAL A 271 -12.50 4.76 -7.19
N THR A 272 -12.93 6.00 -7.43
CA THR A 272 -12.74 6.67 -8.72
C THR A 272 -11.55 7.62 -8.58
N PRO A 273 -10.46 7.41 -9.34
CA PRO A 273 -9.34 8.35 -9.35
C PRO A 273 -9.79 9.75 -9.78
N GLN A 274 -9.14 10.77 -9.26
CA GLN A 274 -9.45 12.17 -9.56
C GLN A 274 -8.18 12.91 -9.97
N VAL A 275 -8.30 13.89 -10.86
CA VAL A 275 -7.22 14.80 -11.27
C VAL A 275 -6.96 15.79 -10.13
N ARG A 276 -6.40 15.30 -9.04
CA ARG A 276 -6.08 16.08 -7.85
C ARG A 276 -4.76 15.59 -7.25
N PRO A 277 -3.82 16.50 -6.93
CA PRO A 277 -2.57 16.13 -6.29
C PRO A 277 -2.82 15.57 -4.88
N VAL A 278 -1.92 14.71 -4.43
CA VAL A 278 -1.95 14.10 -3.09
C VAL A 278 -0.64 14.42 -2.38
N THR A 279 -0.71 15.00 -1.20
CA THR A 279 0.46 15.21 -0.35
C THR A 279 0.71 13.97 0.51
N ILE A 280 1.92 13.41 0.42
CA ILE A 280 2.37 12.26 1.20
C ILE A 280 3.35 12.72 2.26
N SER A 281 3.19 12.24 3.48
CA SER A 281 4.08 12.48 4.62
C SER A 281 4.84 11.21 4.97
N LEU A 282 6.17 11.27 4.94
CA LEU A 282 7.05 10.19 5.37
C LEU A 282 7.44 10.40 6.84
N LYS A 283 7.17 9.40 7.67
CA LYS A 283 7.44 9.47 9.11
C LYS A 283 8.34 8.33 9.56
N ASN A 284 9.18 8.61 10.55
CA ASN A 284 9.97 7.57 11.18
C ASN A 284 9.05 6.58 11.92
N ARG A 285 9.18 5.28 11.61
CA ARG A 285 8.35 4.21 12.21
C ARG A 285 8.55 4.07 13.71
N GLN A 286 9.79 4.28 14.21
CA GLN A 286 10.13 4.17 15.63
C GLN A 286 9.80 5.45 16.41
N ALA A 287 9.79 6.59 15.74
CA ALA A 287 9.51 7.91 16.30
C ALA A 287 8.61 8.70 15.36
N PRO A 288 7.27 8.44 15.37
CA PRO A 288 6.34 9.01 14.39
C PRO A 288 6.27 10.55 14.37
N GLN A 289 6.74 11.21 15.43
CA GLN A 289 6.87 12.66 15.50
C GLN A 289 8.03 13.21 14.64
N ASN A 290 8.98 12.34 14.23
CA ASN A 290 10.14 12.76 13.45
C ASN A 290 9.82 12.54 11.95
N PRO A 291 9.80 13.59 11.13
CA PRO A 291 9.67 13.50 9.70
C PRO A 291 10.93 12.90 9.08
N LEU A 292 10.78 12.21 7.96
CA LEU A 292 11.89 11.72 7.14
C LEU A 292 12.19 12.74 6.05
N VAL A 293 13.25 13.51 6.22
CA VAL A 293 13.63 14.66 5.38
C VAL A 293 14.62 14.25 4.30
N GLY A 294 14.45 14.76 3.06
CA GLY A 294 15.40 14.53 1.96
C GLY A 294 15.27 13.19 1.26
N TYR A 295 14.26 12.39 1.59
CA TYR A 295 13.98 11.10 0.95
C TYR A 295 13.44 11.33 -0.46
N GLU A 296 13.95 10.60 -1.43
CA GLU A 296 13.54 10.70 -2.83
C GLU A 296 12.27 9.89 -3.06
N VAL A 297 11.32 10.50 -3.73
CA VAL A 297 10.07 9.87 -4.15
C VAL A 297 10.00 9.84 -5.67
N LEU A 298 9.74 8.65 -6.20
CA LEU A 298 9.56 8.43 -7.63
C LEU A 298 8.17 7.82 -7.84
N ALA A 299 7.54 8.09 -8.96
CA ALA A 299 6.27 7.50 -9.37
C ALA A 299 6.42 6.65 -10.62
N GLN A 300 5.66 5.57 -10.66
CA GLN A 300 5.56 4.66 -11.79
C GLN A 300 4.08 4.47 -12.11
N PRO A 301 3.54 5.18 -13.12
CA PRO A 301 2.12 5.11 -13.49
C PRO A 301 1.69 3.69 -13.84
N GLY A 302 0.54 3.26 -13.30
CA GLY A 302 0.02 1.90 -13.51
C GLY A 302 0.96 0.76 -13.07
N GLY A 303 2.09 1.07 -12.42
CA GLY A 303 3.13 0.08 -12.10
C GLY A 303 3.98 -0.37 -13.29
N GLU A 304 3.86 0.29 -14.45
CA GLU A 304 4.56 -0.05 -15.69
C GLU A 304 5.61 1.00 -16.07
N GLY A 305 6.61 0.60 -16.86
CA GLY A 305 7.69 1.49 -17.28
C GLY A 305 8.73 1.78 -16.21
N SER A 306 9.55 2.81 -16.41
CA SER A 306 10.58 3.23 -15.45
C SER A 306 10.05 4.23 -14.46
N PRO A 307 10.38 4.14 -13.16
CA PRO A 307 9.99 5.13 -12.16
C PRO A 307 10.55 6.52 -12.50
N GLN A 308 9.70 7.54 -12.46
CA GLN A 308 10.05 8.93 -12.71
C GLN A 308 10.25 9.66 -11.38
N PHE A 309 11.29 10.47 -11.28
CA PHE A 309 11.56 11.26 -10.09
C PHE A 309 10.53 12.39 -9.94
N LEU A 310 9.87 12.44 -8.77
CA LEU A 310 8.90 13.48 -8.42
C LEU A 310 9.53 14.60 -7.59
N GLY A 311 10.35 14.24 -6.61
CA GLY A 311 10.93 15.20 -5.69
C GLY A 311 11.56 14.54 -4.48
N ARG A 312 11.98 15.38 -3.52
CA ARG A 312 12.44 14.97 -2.21
C ARG A 312 11.51 15.49 -1.14
N THR A 313 11.37 14.73 -0.04
CA THR A 313 10.61 15.19 1.11
C THR A 313 11.23 16.45 1.70
N ASP A 314 10.37 17.40 2.06
CA ASP A 314 10.74 18.64 2.72
C ASP A 314 11.06 18.45 4.23
N PHE A 315 11.25 19.57 4.94
CA PHE A 315 11.54 19.55 6.38
C PHE A 315 10.39 19.00 7.25
N ALA A 316 9.15 18.97 6.72
CA ALA A 316 8.00 18.32 7.35
C ALA A 316 7.85 16.84 6.92
N GLY A 317 8.79 16.32 6.12
CA GLY A 317 8.74 14.97 5.56
C GLY A 317 7.69 14.82 4.46
N GLN A 318 7.25 15.91 3.84
CA GLN A 318 6.16 15.93 2.87
C GLN A 318 6.67 16.03 1.44
N VAL A 319 5.92 15.43 0.52
CA VAL A 319 6.10 15.55 -0.91
C VAL A 319 4.74 15.55 -1.60
N GLU A 320 4.56 16.42 -2.56
CA GLU A 320 3.37 16.46 -3.40
C GLU A 320 3.52 15.51 -4.58
N VAL A 321 2.51 14.65 -4.75
CA VAL A 321 2.41 13.71 -5.87
C VAL A 321 1.35 14.23 -6.83
N PRO A 322 1.70 14.66 -8.04
CA PRO A 322 0.74 15.13 -9.02
C PRO A 322 -0.15 13.99 -9.50
N ALA A 323 -1.40 14.30 -9.85
CA ALA A 323 -2.28 13.35 -10.51
C ALA A 323 -1.90 13.24 -12.00
N GLU A 324 -2.21 12.09 -12.60
CA GLU A 324 -2.12 11.87 -14.04
C GLU A 324 -3.37 12.40 -14.76
N ASP A 325 -3.27 12.59 -16.07
CA ASP A 325 -4.40 12.84 -16.95
C ASP A 325 -4.32 11.87 -18.14
N PRO A 326 -5.23 10.86 -18.23
CA PRO A 326 -6.33 10.56 -17.31
C PRO A 326 -5.87 10.04 -15.94
N PRO A 327 -6.67 10.31 -14.86
CA PRO A 327 -6.29 9.91 -13.51
C PRO A 327 -6.36 8.39 -13.33
N GLY A 328 -5.43 7.86 -12.55
CA GLY A 328 -5.31 6.43 -12.35
C GLY A 328 -4.72 6.06 -10.98
N TRP A 329 -3.82 5.12 -11.00
CA TRP A 329 -2.99 4.78 -9.84
C TRP A 329 -1.52 4.71 -10.26
N LYS A 330 -0.65 4.88 -9.30
CA LYS A 330 0.79 4.79 -9.49
C LYS A 330 1.48 4.04 -8.37
N LEU A 331 2.58 3.38 -8.69
CA LEU A 331 3.44 2.79 -7.70
C LEU A 331 4.48 3.83 -7.28
N LEU A 332 4.44 4.24 -6.02
CA LEU A 332 5.42 5.14 -5.44
C LEU A 332 6.62 4.35 -4.94
N TRP A 333 7.81 4.80 -5.31
CA TRP A 333 9.07 4.29 -4.83
C TRP A 333 9.69 5.32 -3.89
N VAL A 334 9.94 4.94 -2.67
CA VAL A 334 10.66 5.78 -1.71
C VAL A 334 12.08 5.28 -1.60
N ARG A 335 13.02 6.17 -1.85
CA ARG A 335 14.45 5.87 -1.90
C ARG A 335 15.24 6.83 -1.01
N HIS A 336 16.31 6.32 -0.37
CA HIS A 336 17.29 7.15 0.31
C HIS A 336 18.71 6.72 -0.11
N GLY A 337 19.43 7.63 -0.76
CA GLY A 337 20.64 7.28 -1.48
C GLY A 337 20.37 6.22 -2.58
N ARG A 338 21.10 5.11 -2.52
CA ARG A 338 20.93 3.99 -3.48
C ARG A 338 19.87 2.97 -3.06
N ARG A 339 19.32 3.07 -1.86
CA ARG A 339 18.42 2.07 -1.30
C ARG A 339 16.95 2.43 -1.53
N VAL A 340 16.17 1.46 -2.05
CA VAL A 340 14.71 1.53 -2.06
C VAL A 340 14.20 1.03 -0.72
N LEU A 341 13.43 1.87 -0.01
CA LEU A 341 12.87 1.59 1.30
C LEU A 341 11.45 1.08 1.23
N ALA A 342 10.66 1.57 0.27
CA ALA A 342 9.29 1.14 0.05
C ALA A 342 8.88 1.26 -1.41
N LYS A 343 7.89 0.43 -1.79
CA LYS A 343 7.12 0.53 -3.02
C LYS A 343 5.66 0.43 -2.63
N VAL A 344 4.88 1.47 -2.80
CA VAL A 344 3.50 1.53 -2.30
C VAL A 344 2.56 2.07 -3.38
N PRO A 345 1.36 1.48 -3.56
CA PRO A 345 0.39 2.00 -4.53
C PRO A 345 -0.32 3.24 -3.97
N LEU A 346 -0.56 4.21 -4.84
CA LEU A 346 -1.36 5.40 -4.58
C LEU A 346 -2.39 5.56 -5.68
N VAL A 347 -3.63 5.85 -5.30
CA VAL A 347 -4.71 6.23 -6.23
C VAL A 347 -4.77 7.75 -6.31
N ASP A 348 -4.81 8.30 -7.52
CA ASP A 348 -4.85 9.74 -7.75
C ASP A 348 -6.08 10.39 -7.10
N GLY A 349 -5.86 11.48 -6.39
CA GLY A 349 -6.89 12.22 -5.67
C GLY A 349 -7.43 11.54 -4.41
N SER A 350 -6.92 10.36 -4.03
CA SER A 350 -7.31 9.66 -2.80
C SER A 350 -6.50 10.16 -1.61
N ASN A 351 -7.19 10.60 -0.56
CA ASN A 351 -6.56 11.01 0.71
C ASN A 351 -6.44 9.86 1.74
N GLU A 352 -6.70 8.62 1.34
CA GLU A 352 -6.77 7.49 2.27
C GLU A 352 -5.40 7.08 2.84
N PHE A 353 -4.36 7.21 2.04
CA PHE A 353 -3.00 6.81 2.40
C PHE A 353 -2.06 7.99 2.19
N THR A 354 -2.05 8.90 3.15
CA THR A 354 -1.22 10.11 3.10
C THR A 354 0.01 10.01 4.01
N GLU A 355 0.03 9.07 4.97
CA GLU A 355 1.16 8.86 5.87
C GLU A 355 1.82 7.51 5.63
N LEU A 356 3.14 7.50 5.41
CA LEU A 356 3.96 6.31 5.23
C LEU A 356 5.04 6.24 6.31
N ALA A 357 4.90 5.24 7.19
CA ALA A 357 5.88 5.01 8.25
C ALA A 357 7.01 4.09 7.77
N LEU A 358 8.22 4.63 7.67
CA LEU A 358 9.43 3.93 7.23
C LEU A 358 10.49 3.91 8.33
N PRO A 359 11.44 2.96 8.30
CA PRO A 359 12.62 3.06 9.15
C PRO A 359 13.45 4.28 8.73
N ASP A 360 14.07 4.91 9.72
CA ASP A 360 15.06 5.96 9.48
C ASP A 360 16.32 5.33 8.87
N ASP A 361 16.71 5.81 7.70
CA ASP A 361 17.86 5.30 6.94
C ASP A 361 19.08 6.23 6.97
N ASP A 362 18.97 7.38 7.66
CA ASP A 362 20.07 8.35 7.81
C ASP A 362 21.34 7.71 8.40
N PRO A 363 21.27 6.89 9.48
CA PRO A 363 22.46 6.26 10.03
C PRO A 363 23.19 5.36 9.02
N ARG A 364 22.44 4.66 8.16
CA ARG A 364 23.03 3.82 7.10
C ARG A 364 23.70 4.68 6.03
N LEU A 365 23.06 5.77 5.60
CA LEU A 365 23.63 6.65 4.58
C LEU A 365 24.90 7.36 5.10
N LEU A 366 24.90 7.79 6.37
CA LEU A 366 26.09 8.35 7.01
C LEU A 366 27.21 7.32 7.09
N ALA A 367 26.90 6.05 7.42
CA ALA A 367 27.87 4.97 7.41
C ALA A 367 28.46 4.74 6.01
N GLU A 368 27.61 4.71 4.99
CA GLU A 368 28.03 4.55 3.59
C GLU A 368 29.01 5.68 3.17
N GLY A 369 28.64 6.94 3.44
CA GLY A 369 29.49 8.09 3.12
C GLY A 369 30.85 8.05 3.85
N TYR A 370 30.85 7.72 5.15
CA TYR A 370 32.07 7.55 5.91
C TYR A 370 32.96 6.44 5.34
N LEU A 371 32.41 5.27 5.08
CA LEU A 371 33.17 4.13 4.57
C LEU A 371 33.70 4.35 3.15
N MET A 372 32.99 5.09 2.30
CA MET A 372 33.52 5.52 1.00
C MET A 372 34.78 6.39 1.21
N SER A 373 34.75 7.36 2.09
CA SER A 373 35.92 8.19 2.40
C SER A 373 37.10 7.37 2.94
N VAL A 374 36.82 6.37 3.79
CA VAL A 374 37.85 5.45 4.29
C VAL A 374 38.46 4.61 3.15
N GLN A 375 37.63 4.14 2.21
CA GLN A 375 38.10 3.37 1.05
C GLN A 375 38.98 4.23 0.13
N ASP A 376 38.63 5.48 -0.10
CA ASP A 376 39.47 6.42 -0.88
C ASP A 376 40.82 6.65 -0.19
N GLN A 377 40.83 6.92 1.14
CA GLN A 377 42.06 7.03 1.92
C GLN A 377 42.90 5.76 1.87
N LEU A 378 42.27 4.58 1.88
CA LEU A 378 42.98 3.29 1.78
C LEU A 378 43.65 3.14 0.42
N VAL A 379 42.99 3.50 -0.67
CA VAL A 379 43.56 3.46 -2.04
C VAL A 379 44.80 4.35 -2.14
N ASP A 380 44.71 5.61 -1.65
CA ASP A 380 45.82 6.54 -1.66
C ASP A 380 47.00 6.02 -0.82
N LEU A 381 46.72 5.50 0.38
CA LEU A 381 47.73 4.94 1.25
C LEU A 381 48.41 3.71 0.65
N VAL A 382 47.67 2.78 0.07
CA VAL A 382 48.22 1.59 -0.60
C VAL A 382 49.13 1.96 -1.76
N THR A 383 48.71 2.97 -2.54
CA THR A 383 49.51 3.48 -3.66
C THR A 383 50.82 4.08 -3.16
N LEU A 384 50.76 4.96 -2.18
CA LEU A 384 51.95 5.57 -1.58
C LEU A 384 52.91 4.51 -0.98
N ARG A 385 52.34 3.56 -0.22
CA ARG A 385 53.08 2.45 0.37
C ARG A 385 53.80 1.63 -0.67
N SER A 386 53.12 1.29 -1.79
CA SER A 386 53.67 0.51 -2.88
C SER A 386 54.87 1.22 -3.56
N VAL A 387 54.76 2.55 -3.75
CA VAL A 387 55.85 3.39 -4.28
C VAL A 387 57.03 3.42 -3.33
N LEU A 388 56.80 3.62 -2.03
CA LEU A 388 57.85 3.66 -1.01
C LEU A 388 58.56 2.28 -0.90
N ILE A 389 57.82 1.18 -0.93
CA ILE A 389 58.38 -0.19 -0.91
C ILE A 389 59.26 -0.43 -2.15
N ALA A 390 58.79 -0.05 -3.33
CA ALA A 390 59.58 -0.21 -4.55
C ALA A 390 60.90 0.59 -4.52
N ARG A 391 60.81 1.86 -4.09
CA ARG A 391 62.00 2.72 -3.89
C ARG A 391 62.94 2.14 -2.85
N LEU A 392 62.41 1.69 -1.70
CA LEU A 392 63.19 1.10 -0.63
C LEU A 392 63.96 -0.15 -1.10
N ARG A 393 63.31 -1.05 -1.81
CA ARG A 393 63.97 -2.23 -2.41
C ARG A 393 65.10 -1.86 -3.38
N ALA A 394 64.88 -0.85 -4.23
CA ALA A 394 65.90 -0.34 -5.13
C ALA A 394 67.09 0.22 -4.40
N ARG A 395 66.92 0.94 -3.27
CA ARG A 395 68.04 1.47 -2.46
C ARG A 395 68.77 0.38 -1.70
N ILE A 396 68.08 -0.60 -1.16
CA ILE A 396 68.70 -1.77 -0.54
C ILE A 396 69.57 -2.51 -1.55
N ALA A 397 69.07 -2.78 -2.77
CA ALA A 397 69.82 -3.46 -3.83
C ALA A 397 71.08 -2.69 -4.26
N ASN A 398 71.03 -1.35 -4.24
CA ASN A 398 72.19 -0.51 -4.59
C ASN A 398 73.14 -0.22 -3.42
N GLY A 399 72.85 -0.74 -2.22
CA GLY A 399 73.68 -0.51 -1.03
C GLY A 399 73.58 0.90 -0.44
N ASP A 400 72.60 1.70 -0.84
CA ASP A 400 72.39 3.07 -0.37
C ASP A 400 71.62 3.08 0.95
N TRP A 401 72.30 2.73 2.04
CA TRP A 401 71.69 2.49 3.35
C TRP A 401 71.11 3.74 3.98
N ASP A 402 71.73 4.92 3.79
CA ASP A 402 71.22 6.17 4.38
C ASP A 402 69.85 6.57 3.78
N GLN A 403 69.70 6.36 2.51
CA GLN A 403 68.38 6.61 1.85
C GLN A 403 67.39 5.51 2.16
N ALA A 404 67.81 4.26 2.28
CA ALA A 404 66.95 3.15 2.69
C ALA A 404 66.39 3.36 4.11
N ILE A 405 67.17 3.83 5.04
CA ILE A 405 66.75 4.15 6.40
C ILE A 405 65.70 5.28 6.40
N ARG A 406 65.92 6.35 5.62
CA ARG A 406 64.96 7.46 5.50
C ARG A 406 63.63 7.00 4.92
N LEU A 407 63.62 6.17 3.87
CA LEU A 407 62.43 5.61 3.27
C LEU A 407 61.69 4.64 4.17
N ARG A 408 62.44 3.80 4.95
CA ARG A 408 61.87 2.97 6.00
C ARG A 408 61.11 3.82 7.03
N ASP A 409 61.73 4.90 7.52
CA ASP A 409 61.13 5.79 8.54
C ASP A 409 59.87 6.46 7.98
N GLN A 410 59.85 6.94 6.72
CA GLN A 410 58.67 7.43 6.06
C GLN A 410 57.58 6.35 5.95
N LEU A 411 57.95 5.09 5.61
CA LEU A 411 57.03 3.95 5.50
C LEU A 411 56.40 3.61 6.86
N LEU A 412 57.15 3.68 7.95
CA LEU A 412 56.70 3.44 9.32
C LEU A 412 55.84 4.56 9.90
N GLN A 413 55.94 5.80 9.35
CA GLN A 413 55.07 6.92 9.69
C GLN A 413 53.70 6.86 9.04
N LEU A 414 53.52 5.99 8.03
CA LEU A 414 52.19 5.84 7.39
C LEU A 414 51.20 5.24 8.38
N LYS A 415 49.92 5.60 8.17
CA LYS A 415 48.80 5.11 8.95
C LYS A 415 48.76 3.58 8.94
N SER A 416 48.81 2.97 10.12
CA SER A 416 48.85 1.53 10.26
C SER A 416 47.48 0.89 10.16
N ARG A 417 47.43 -0.43 9.93
CA ARG A 417 46.23 -1.23 9.95
C ARG A 417 45.44 -1.11 11.25
N GLU A 418 46.16 -1.08 12.37
CA GLU A 418 45.62 -0.99 13.73
C GLU A 418 44.85 0.35 13.93
N ILE A 419 45.43 1.45 13.43
CA ILE A 419 44.79 2.78 13.49
C ILE A 419 43.47 2.78 12.70
N PHE A 420 43.48 2.26 11.44
CA PHE A 420 42.27 2.13 10.66
C PHE A 420 41.21 1.27 11.35
N SER A 421 41.62 0.11 11.91
CA SER A 421 40.72 -0.80 12.59
C SER A 421 40.09 -0.17 13.85
N SER A 422 40.87 0.60 14.59
CA SER A 422 40.39 1.35 15.77
C SER A 422 39.38 2.43 15.37
N GLU A 423 39.70 3.24 14.37
CA GLU A 423 38.78 4.28 13.86
C GLU A 423 37.46 3.68 13.33
N LEU A 424 37.54 2.59 12.56
CA LEU A 424 36.35 1.88 12.07
C LEU A 424 35.51 1.38 13.24
N THR A 425 36.10 0.84 14.29
CA THR A 425 35.39 0.34 15.47
C THR A 425 34.71 1.48 16.23
N GLN A 426 35.46 2.58 16.46
CA GLN A 426 34.91 3.75 17.14
C GLN A 426 33.71 4.36 16.35
N GLN A 427 33.85 4.47 15.04
CA GLN A 427 32.79 5.06 14.21
C GLN A 427 31.57 4.13 14.10
N GLN A 428 31.76 2.81 14.04
CA GLN A 428 30.66 1.86 14.04
C GLN A 428 29.85 1.94 15.34
N GLN A 429 30.49 2.15 16.49
CA GLN A 429 29.80 2.35 17.77
C GLN A 429 28.97 3.64 17.83
N ARG A 430 29.31 4.65 17.04
CA ARG A 430 28.57 5.93 16.96
C ARG A 430 27.40 5.86 16.00
N LEU A 431 27.46 5.02 14.97
CA LEU A 431 26.46 4.90 13.91
C LEU A 431 25.50 3.75 14.21
N LEU A 432 24.67 3.93 15.25
CA LEU A 432 23.66 2.96 15.63
C LEU A 432 22.35 3.25 14.90
N CYS A 433 21.77 2.21 14.28
CA CYS A 433 20.47 2.27 13.63
C CYS A 433 19.42 1.57 14.50
N PRO A 434 18.33 2.24 14.89
CA PRO A 434 17.24 1.61 15.65
C PRO A 434 16.54 0.46 14.89
N ASP A 435 16.56 0.51 13.55
CA ASP A 435 16.03 -0.57 12.71
C ASP A 435 17.02 -1.74 12.63
N PRO A 436 16.65 -2.97 13.09
CA PRO A 436 17.55 -4.12 13.07
C PRO A 436 18.07 -4.50 11.68
N VAL A 437 17.26 -4.25 10.63
CA VAL A 437 17.68 -4.53 9.25
C VAL A 437 18.72 -3.51 8.79
N GLY A 438 18.49 -2.24 9.11
CA GLY A 438 19.43 -1.16 8.86
C GLY A 438 20.76 -1.39 9.61
N GLN A 439 20.71 -1.75 10.90
CA GLN A 439 21.91 -2.05 11.71
C GLN A 439 22.72 -3.19 11.11
N LYS A 440 22.07 -4.30 10.73
CA LYS A 440 22.76 -5.43 10.09
C LYS A 440 23.47 -5.04 8.79
N GLN A 441 22.89 -4.10 8.03
CA GLN A 441 23.54 -3.61 6.82
C GLN A 441 24.76 -2.74 7.15
N ILE A 442 24.65 -1.86 8.13
CA ILE A 442 25.78 -1.06 8.63
C ILE A 442 26.91 -2.00 9.05
N ASP A 443 26.64 -2.98 9.90
CA ASP A 443 27.63 -3.93 10.38
C ASP A 443 28.33 -4.67 9.25
N LYS A 444 27.57 -5.10 8.24
CA LYS A 444 28.12 -5.75 7.06
C LYS A 444 29.07 -4.85 6.27
N MET A 445 28.69 -3.59 6.03
CA MET A 445 29.56 -2.61 5.34
C MET A 445 30.86 -2.37 6.08
N PHE A 446 30.82 -2.21 7.41
CA PHE A 446 32.03 -2.08 8.23
C PHE A 446 32.91 -3.34 8.19
N GLU A 447 32.31 -4.53 8.23
CA GLU A 447 33.06 -5.79 8.11
C GLU A 447 33.74 -5.93 6.75
N GLU A 448 33.05 -5.59 5.66
CA GLU A 448 33.63 -5.59 4.31
C GLU A 448 34.82 -4.62 4.21
N THR A 449 34.69 -3.43 4.75
CA THR A 449 35.78 -2.44 4.78
C THR A 449 36.96 -2.93 5.63
N ARG A 450 36.72 -3.55 6.80
CA ARG A 450 37.79 -4.16 7.59
C ARG A 450 38.52 -5.27 6.84
N ARG A 451 37.82 -6.05 6.05
CA ARG A 451 38.46 -7.08 5.18
C ARG A 451 39.38 -6.44 4.16
N LEU A 452 38.98 -5.32 3.55
CA LEU A 452 39.84 -4.58 2.62
C LEU A 452 41.07 -4.02 3.32
N VAL A 453 40.93 -3.40 4.48
CA VAL A 453 42.05 -2.91 5.30
C VAL A 453 43.03 -4.03 5.63
N ASN A 454 42.53 -5.19 6.09
CA ASN A 454 43.37 -6.34 6.42
C ASN A 454 44.10 -6.95 5.20
N LEU A 455 43.45 -6.93 4.04
CA LEU A 455 44.01 -7.45 2.80
C LEU A 455 45.15 -6.56 2.29
N TYR A 456 44.93 -5.24 2.24
CA TYR A 456 45.86 -4.33 1.57
C TYR A 456 46.92 -3.73 2.52
N LEU A 457 46.66 -3.69 3.83
CA LEU A 457 47.62 -3.19 4.82
C LEU A 457 48.28 -4.33 5.61
N ASN A 458 48.57 -5.46 4.97
CA ASN A 458 49.28 -6.53 5.62
C ASN A 458 50.69 -6.05 6.02
N PRO A 459 51.10 -6.18 7.33
CA PRO A 459 52.37 -5.66 7.79
C PRO A 459 53.58 -6.49 7.37
N ARG A 460 53.39 -7.78 6.97
CA ARG A 460 54.50 -8.73 6.76
C ARG A 460 55.58 -8.21 5.80
N GLU A 461 55.22 -7.64 4.67
CA GLU A 461 56.15 -7.13 3.68
C GLU A 461 57.04 -6.01 4.21
N VAL A 462 56.43 -5.08 5.03
CA VAL A 462 57.18 -4.01 5.65
C VAL A 462 58.07 -4.53 6.76
N GLU A 463 57.61 -5.46 7.59
CA GLU A 463 58.41 -6.11 8.64
C GLU A 463 59.61 -6.85 8.09
N GLU A 464 59.48 -7.54 6.96
CA GLU A 464 60.57 -8.22 6.27
C GLU A 464 61.63 -7.23 5.80
N LEU A 465 61.24 -6.13 5.17
CA LEU A 465 62.14 -5.07 4.73
C LEU A 465 62.84 -4.38 5.89
N VAL A 466 62.11 -4.12 6.98
CA VAL A 466 62.72 -3.54 8.21
C VAL A 466 63.75 -4.48 8.81
N LYS A 467 63.48 -5.78 8.88
CA LYS A 467 64.41 -6.79 9.34
C LYS A 467 65.66 -6.89 8.44
N GLU A 468 65.45 -6.84 7.13
CA GLU A 468 66.55 -6.88 6.17
C GLU A 468 67.51 -5.70 6.33
N ILE A 469 66.97 -4.47 6.49
CA ILE A 469 67.78 -3.29 6.78
C ILE A 469 68.51 -3.41 8.09
N ALA A 470 67.86 -3.90 9.19
CA ALA A 470 68.49 -4.07 10.48
C ALA A 470 69.63 -5.09 10.46
N MET A 471 69.58 -6.12 9.59
CA MET A 471 70.63 -7.14 9.44
C MET A 471 71.80 -6.69 8.55
N LYS A 472 71.52 -5.95 7.48
CA LYS A 472 72.52 -5.63 6.44
C LYS A 472 73.12 -4.24 6.51
N ALA A 473 72.43 -3.27 7.12
CA ALA A 473 72.94 -1.93 7.23
C ALA A 473 74.16 -1.88 8.14
N PRO A 474 75.27 -1.23 7.75
CA PRO A 474 76.44 -1.08 8.60
C PRO A 474 76.04 -0.31 9.87
N ARG A 475 76.43 -0.83 11.05
CA ARG A 475 76.26 -0.11 12.31
C ARG A 475 77.03 1.19 12.18
N ARG A 476 76.34 2.36 12.32
CA ARG A 476 77.06 3.63 12.49
C ARG A 476 77.97 3.44 13.68
N SER A 477 79.26 3.32 13.40
CA SER A 477 80.26 3.48 14.47
C SER A 477 80.08 4.85 15.05
N ASP A 478 79.71 4.96 16.34
CA ASP A 478 79.79 6.19 17.09
C ASP A 478 81.18 6.72 16.88
N THR A 479 81.36 7.68 16.00
CA THR A 479 82.56 8.46 15.88
C THR A 479 82.44 9.59 16.87
N PRO A 480 83.38 9.75 17.79
CA PRO A 480 83.37 10.65 18.91
C PRO A 480 83.21 12.12 18.52
#